data_523ae3d54bafcd2f0453ab93383ea7f2
#
_entry.id   523ae3d54bafcd2f0453ab93383ea7f2
#
_cell.length_a   1.000
_cell.length_b   1.000
_cell.length_c   1.000
_cell.angle_alpha   90.00
_cell.angle_beta   90.00
_cell.angle_gamma   90.00
#
_symmetry.space_group_name_H-M   'P 1'
#
loop_
_entity.id
_entity.type
_entity.pdbx_description
1 polymer ?
#
loop_
_entity_poly.entity_id
_entity_poly.type
_entity_poly.pdbx_seq_one_letter_code
_entity_poly.pdbx_strand_id
1 'polypeptide(L)'
;GIIKNDQRHVVGYVKNNIKESDEDVGMSFEIGKTKRIIFCESVIDMMSYYQLHQKQLSDVRLVSMEGLKLSVIAYQTLRLAAEEQGKLEFLDTVKPSRLTHYLHAIQETTTFFQTHTGLLTLAVDNDEAGRDFCQKLSEKGLPIETDLPPLQELETKADWNNIVKYQNNYSLKDVIQSAKLQVIRSYPPPRKNTALEL
;
A
#
# COMPACT_ATOMS: atom_id res chain seq x y z
N GLY A 1 0.51 12.90 -8.93
CA GLY A 1 0.11 13.30 -7.58
C GLY A 1 0.96 14.42 -7.03
N ILE A 2 0.41 15.16 -6.11
CA ILE A 2 1.11 16.24 -5.39
C ILE A 2 1.34 15.76 -3.96
N ILE A 3 2.59 15.81 -3.51
CA ILE A 3 2.97 15.50 -2.13
C ILE A 3 2.85 16.77 -1.30
N LYS A 4 2.23 16.70 -0.15
CA LYS A 4 2.09 17.82 0.80
C LYS A 4 2.54 17.37 2.18
N ASN A 5 3.22 18.28 2.91
CA ASN A 5 3.48 18.09 4.33
C ASN A 5 2.21 18.35 5.18
N ASP A 6 2.31 18.22 6.50
CA ASP A 6 1.19 18.36 7.42
C ASP A 6 0.59 19.77 7.44
N GLN A 7 1.36 20.78 7.10
CA GLN A 7 0.90 22.15 6.91
C GLN A 7 0.22 22.37 5.55
N ARG A 8 0.05 21.31 4.75
CA ARG A 8 -0.49 21.31 3.38
C ARG A 8 0.37 22.09 2.36
N HIS A 9 1.61 22.38 2.70
CA HIS A 9 2.55 22.90 1.71
C HIS A 9 2.94 21.80 0.73
N VAL A 10 3.07 22.18 -0.53
CA VAL A 10 3.56 21.25 -1.56
C VAL A 10 5.06 21.06 -1.34
N VAL A 11 5.46 19.82 -1.09
CA VAL A 11 6.86 19.44 -0.88
C VAL A 11 7.39 18.55 -2.01
N GLY A 12 6.53 18.16 -2.94
CA GLY A 12 6.92 17.40 -4.11
C GLY A 12 5.75 16.97 -4.97
N TYR A 13 6.07 16.23 -6.05
CA TYR A 13 5.08 15.63 -6.94
C TYR A 13 5.58 14.31 -7.50
N VAL A 14 4.64 13.48 -7.98
CA VAL A 14 4.93 12.24 -8.70
C VAL A 14 4.36 12.35 -10.11
N LYS A 15 5.20 12.18 -11.11
CA LYS A 15 4.82 12.19 -12.52
C LYS A 15 5.64 11.14 -13.28
N ASN A 16 4.97 10.21 -13.95
CA ASN A 16 5.65 9.19 -14.79
C ASN A 16 6.78 8.46 -14.05
N ASN A 17 6.57 8.06 -12.81
CA ASN A 17 7.57 7.43 -11.93
C ASN A 17 8.78 8.32 -11.56
N ILE A 18 8.73 9.63 -11.86
CA ILE A 18 9.71 10.60 -11.42
C ILE A 18 9.15 11.28 -10.16
N LYS A 19 9.93 11.23 -9.11
CA LYS A 19 9.62 11.89 -7.85
C LYS A 19 10.57 13.05 -7.63
N GLU A 20 10.01 14.17 -7.21
CA GLU A 20 10.74 15.29 -6.63
C GLU A 20 10.10 15.63 -5.29
N SER A 21 10.90 15.63 -4.24
CA SER A 21 10.46 15.97 -2.89
C SER A 21 11.67 16.44 -2.07
N ASP A 22 11.50 17.55 -1.39
CA ASP A 22 12.50 18.10 -0.48
C ASP A 22 12.48 17.39 0.88
N GLU A 23 11.40 16.65 1.18
CA GLU A 23 11.18 15.99 2.45
C GLU A 23 10.74 14.53 2.24
N ASP A 24 11.29 13.62 3.05
CA ASP A 24 10.91 12.21 3.05
C ASP A 24 9.65 11.97 3.91
N VAL A 25 8.55 12.60 3.53
CA VAL A 25 7.27 12.49 4.25
C VAL A 25 6.35 11.40 3.69
N GLY A 26 6.55 11.02 2.43
CA GLY A 26 5.67 10.15 1.68
C GLY A 26 4.32 10.78 1.33
N MET A 27 3.57 10.16 0.44
CA MET A 27 2.16 10.52 0.18
C MET A 27 1.26 9.71 1.11
N SER A 28 0.34 10.35 1.81
CA SER A 28 -0.54 9.65 2.74
C SER A 28 -1.98 10.15 2.70
N PHE A 29 -2.90 9.28 3.12
CA PHE A 29 -4.28 9.66 3.46
C PHE A 29 -4.78 8.81 4.65
N GLU A 30 -5.81 9.31 5.31
CA GLU A 30 -6.33 8.73 6.55
C GLU A 30 -7.78 8.27 6.37
N ILE A 31 -8.12 7.18 7.05
CA ILE A 31 -9.47 6.66 7.19
C ILE A 31 -9.76 6.57 8.68
N GLY A 32 -10.64 7.42 9.18
CA GLY A 32 -10.92 7.53 10.61
C GLY A 32 -9.78 8.19 11.40
N LYS A 33 -9.67 7.86 12.69
CA LYS A 33 -8.58 8.32 13.56
C LYS A 33 -7.44 7.33 13.51
N THR A 34 -6.26 7.77 13.08
CA THR A 34 -5.10 6.89 12.90
C THR A 34 -4.73 6.14 14.19
N LYS A 35 -4.78 4.81 14.13
CA LYS A 35 -4.30 3.88 15.17
C LYS A 35 -3.24 2.93 14.64
N ARG A 36 -3.14 2.80 13.31
CA ARG A 36 -2.11 2.01 12.62
C ARG A 36 -1.70 2.69 11.33
N ILE A 37 -0.52 2.37 10.84
CA ILE A 37 0.03 2.95 9.62
C ILE A 37 0.43 1.81 8.70
N ILE A 38 -0.06 1.84 7.46
CA ILE A 38 0.25 0.85 6.42
C ILE A 38 1.11 1.52 5.37
N PHE A 39 2.29 0.97 5.12
CA PHE A 39 3.28 1.49 4.19
C PHE A 39 3.31 0.65 2.93
N CYS A 40 3.07 1.27 1.79
CA CYS A 40 3.22 0.69 0.46
C CYS A 40 4.43 1.29 -0.24
N GLU A 41 5.01 0.57 -1.20
CA GLU A 41 6.20 1.04 -1.91
C GLU A 41 5.90 2.23 -2.82
N SER A 42 4.81 2.18 -3.58
CA SER A 42 4.40 3.24 -4.50
C SER A 42 2.99 3.75 -4.23
N VAL A 43 2.65 4.90 -4.82
CA VAL A 43 1.28 5.45 -4.78
C VAL A 43 0.29 4.49 -5.45
N ILE A 44 0.71 3.83 -6.52
CA ILE A 44 -0.16 2.90 -7.25
C ILE A 44 -0.46 1.69 -6.38
N ASP A 45 0.54 1.14 -5.68
CA ASP A 45 0.33 0.01 -4.78
C ASP A 45 -0.52 0.40 -3.58
N MET A 46 -0.31 1.59 -3.01
CA MET A 46 -1.15 2.12 -1.93
C MET A 46 -2.63 2.24 -2.35
N MET A 47 -2.90 2.74 -3.55
CA MET A 47 -4.28 2.84 -4.06
C MET A 47 -4.87 1.47 -4.38
N SER A 48 -4.05 0.54 -4.88
CA SER A 48 -4.45 -0.84 -5.14
C SER A 48 -4.75 -1.58 -3.84
N TYR A 49 -3.90 -1.43 -2.83
CA TYR A 49 -4.12 -1.95 -1.49
C TYR A 49 -5.44 -1.41 -0.90
N TYR A 50 -5.66 -0.11 -0.98
CA TYR A 50 -6.93 0.49 -0.56
C TYR A 50 -8.13 -0.13 -1.29
N GLN A 51 -8.07 -0.26 -2.62
CA GLN A 51 -9.16 -0.84 -3.41
C GLN A 51 -9.49 -2.27 -2.98
N LEU A 52 -8.48 -3.08 -2.69
CA LEU A 52 -8.64 -4.48 -2.28
C LEU A 52 -9.20 -4.62 -0.86
N HIS A 53 -8.79 -3.73 0.05
CA HIS A 53 -9.04 -3.87 1.49
C HIS A 53 -10.00 -2.82 2.07
N GLN A 54 -10.59 -1.93 1.25
CA GLN A 54 -11.36 -0.77 1.71
C GLN A 54 -12.46 -1.10 2.74
N LYS A 55 -13.08 -2.28 2.65
CA LYS A 55 -14.15 -2.71 3.58
C LYS A 55 -13.63 -3.09 4.97
N GLN A 56 -12.33 -3.32 5.11
CA GLN A 56 -11.66 -3.78 6.32
C GLN A 56 -10.80 -2.68 6.93
N LEU A 57 -10.58 -1.58 6.19
CA LEU A 57 -9.74 -0.47 6.62
C LEU A 57 -10.56 0.51 7.46
N SER A 58 -10.15 0.67 8.70
CA SER A 58 -10.67 1.67 9.64
C SER A 58 -9.54 2.15 10.55
N ASP A 59 -9.61 3.40 10.97
CA ASP A 59 -8.63 4.01 11.89
C ASP A 59 -7.18 3.82 11.43
N VAL A 60 -6.92 4.03 10.14
CA VAL A 60 -5.64 3.74 9.49
C VAL A 60 -5.13 4.93 8.68
N ARG A 61 -3.82 5.11 8.67
CA ARG A 61 -3.10 5.95 7.71
C ARG A 61 -2.43 5.06 6.68
N LEU A 62 -2.77 5.25 5.40
CA LEU A 62 -2.10 4.62 4.28
C LEU A 62 -1.02 5.55 3.76
N VAL A 63 0.17 5.02 3.52
CA VAL A 63 1.35 5.78 3.15
C VAL A 63 2.05 5.14 1.96
N SER A 64 2.33 5.91 0.92
CA SER A 64 3.31 5.55 -0.11
C SER A 64 4.67 6.04 0.32
N MET A 65 5.63 5.13 0.42
CA MET A 65 7.03 5.47 0.73
C MET A 65 7.78 6.02 -0.49
N GLU A 66 7.24 5.80 -1.70
CA GLU A 66 7.88 6.13 -2.98
C GLU A 66 9.27 5.51 -3.11
N GLY A 67 9.30 4.21 -2.95
CA GLY A 67 10.45 3.33 -2.77
C GLY A 67 10.53 2.81 -1.34
N LEU A 68 11.51 1.97 -1.05
CA LEU A 68 11.71 1.36 0.26
C LEU A 68 12.49 2.31 1.19
N LYS A 69 11.79 3.22 1.89
CA LYS A 69 12.41 4.30 2.66
C LYS A 69 12.10 4.24 4.14
N LEU A 70 13.10 3.93 4.95
CA LEU A 70 13.00 3.98 6.41
C LEU A 70 12.74 5.41 6.92
N SER A 71 13.20 6.45 6.23
CA SER A 71 12.97 7.84 6.60
C SER A 71 11.47 8.20 6.59
N VAL A 72 10.71 7.68 5.63
CA VAL A 72 9.25 7.88 5.56
C VAL A 72 8.55 7.16 6.71
N ILE A 73 8.96 5.92 7.03
CA ILE A 73 8.44 5.20 8.20
C ILE A 73 8.71 6.00 9.48
N ALA A 74 9.95 6.49 9.63
CA ALA A 74 10.34 7.28 10.77
C ALA A 74 9.51 8.57 10.90
N TYR A 75 9.35 9.31 9.80
CA TYR A 75 8.55 10.53 9.79
C TYR A 75 7.09 10.27 10.20
N GLN A 76 6.44 9.30 9.60
CA GLN A 76 5.02 9.01 9.86
C GLN A 76 4.78 8.47 11.28
N THR A 77 5.75 7.75 11.84
CA THR A 77 5.71 7.30 13.24
C THR A 77 5.87 8.49 14.20
N LEU A 78 6.86 9.35 13.95
CA LEU A 78 7.06 10.59 14.72
C LEU A 78 5.84 11.51 14.64
N ARG A 79 5.25 11.63 13.45
CA ARG A 79 4.04 12.41 13.24
C ARG A 79 2.90 11.90 14.11
N LEU A 80 2.64 10.60 14.14
CA LEU A 80 1.58 10.04 14.99
C LEU A 80 1.86 10.30 16.48
N ALA A 81 3.10 10.09 16.92
CA ALA A 81 3.49 10.37 18.30
C ALA A 81 3.32 11.85 18.68
N ALA A 82 3.61 12.76 17.75
CA ALA A 82 3.43 14.20 17.94
C ALA A 82 1.94 14.60 17.92
N GLU A 83 1.13 14.00 17.04
CA GLU A 83 -0.33 14.19 16.98
C GLU A 83 -0.99 13.82 18.31
N GLU A 84 -0.64 12.68 18.89
CA GLU A 84 -1.19 12.20 20.16
C GLU A 84 -0.83 13.09 21.34
N GLN A 85 0.32 13.73 21.28
CA GLN A 85 0.77 14.67 22.30
C GLN A 85 0.32 16.12 22.05
N GLY A 86 -0.33 16.41 20.91
CA GLY A 86 -0.69 17.76 20.50
C GLY A 86 0.52 18.67 20.22
N LYS A 87 1.63 18.09 19.73
CA LYS A 87 2.91 18.77 19.52
C LYS A 87 3.40 18.65 18.06
N LEU A 88 2.51 18.81 17.09
CA LEU A 88 2.86 18.69 15.66
C LEU A 88 3.95 19.68 15.23
N GLU A 89 4.02 20.84 15.85
CA GLU A 89 5.07 21.84 15.60
C GLU A 89 6.49 21.31 15.85
N PHE A 90 6.64 20.24 16.63
CA PHE A 90 7.92 19.58 16.82
C PHE A 90 8.49 19.09 15.49
N LEU A 91 7.66 18.61 14.56
CA LEU A 91 8.11 18.10 13.26
C LEU A 91 8.81 19.17 12.42
N ASP A 92 8.45 20.44 12.57
CA ASP A 92 9.10 21.55 11.86
C ASP A 92 10.57 21.75 12.29
N THR A 93 10.92 21.22 13.47
CA THR A 93 12.29 21.28 14.02
C THR A 93 13.14 20.06 13.62
N VAL A 94 12.53 19.00 13.09
CA VAL A 94 13.19 17.74 12.78
C VAL A 94 13.84 17.81 11.40
N LYS A 95 15.15 17.69 11.37
CA LYS A 95 15.88 17.58 10.09
C LYS A 95 15.67 16.21 9.48
N PRO A 96 15.46 16.09 8.15
CA PRO A 96 15.29 14.79 7.47
C PRO A 96 16.40 13.77 7.80
N SER A 97 17.66 14.22 7.90
CA SER A 97 18.81 13.38 8.27
C SER A 97 18.76 12.82 9.70
N ARG A 98 17.85 13.29 10.55
CA ARG A 98 17.67 12.84 11.92
C ARG A 98 16.46 11.93 12.13
N LEU A 99 15.59 11.76 11.14
CA LEU A 99 14.34 11.02 11.28
C LEU A 99 14.55 9.58 11.81
N THR A 100 15.48 8.84 11.22
CA THR A 100 15.78 7.48 11.67
C THR A 100 16.36 7.43 13.09
N HIS A 101 17.14 8.42 13.48
CA HIS A 101 17.64 8.52 14.85
C HIS A 101 16.49 8.74 15.87
N TYR A 102 15.52 9.58 15.55
CA TYR A 102 14.34 9.77 16.42
C TYR A 102 13.47 8.52 16.49
N LEU A 103 13.33 7.78 15.39
CA LEU A 103 12.61 6.51 15.40
C LEU A 103 13.27 5.51 16.38
N HIS A 104 14.60 5.37 16.32
CA HIS A 104 15.33 4.53 17.26
C HIS A 104 15.21 5.03 18.71
N ALA A 105 15.27 6.35 18.91
CA ALA A 105 15.07 6.92 20.24
C ALA A 105 13.69 6.58 20.81
N ILE A 106 12.61 6.68 20.01
CA ILE A 106 11.27 6.27 20.42
C ILE A 106 11.26 4.79 20.81
N GLN A 107 11.87 3.93 20.00
CA GLN A 107 11.92 2.49 20.23
C GLN A 107 12.65 2.14 21.52
N GLU A 108 13.79 2.78 21.80
CA GLU A 108 14.68 2.43 22.92
C GLU A 108 14.29 3.11 24.23
N THR A 109 13.74 4.33 24.18
CA THR A 109 13.56 5.15 25.38
C THR A 109 12.12 5.37 25.81
N THR A 110 11.15 4.87 25.02
CA THR A 110 9.73 5.04 25.34
C THR A 110 8.97 3.72 25.31
N THR A 111 7.75 3.72 25.84
CA THR A 111 6.81 2.60 25.74
C THR A 111 5.88 2.70 24.53
N PHE A 112 6.15 3.61 23.58
CA PHE A 112 5.26 3.93 22.47
C PHE A 112 4.84 2.68 21.68
N PHE A 113 5.79 1.88 21.22
CA PHE A 113 5.48 0.65 20.49
C PHE A 113 4.86 -0.46 21.34
N GLN A 114 5.06 -0.43 22.65
CA GLN A 114 4.42 -1.38 23.58
C GLN A 114 2.92 -1.07 23.76
N THR A 115 2.57 0.21 23.71
CA THR A 115 1.18 0.69 23.83
C THR A 115 0.45 0.71 22.48
N HIS A 116 1.19 0.66 21.37
CA HIS A 116 0.68 0.67 19.98
C HIS A 116 1.09 -0.62 19.25
N THR A 117 0.59 -1.75 19.74
CA THR A 117 0.84 -3.06 19.08
C THR A 117 0.19 -3.09 17.69
N GLY A 118 0.90 -3.64 16.70
CA GLY A 118 0.42 -3.69 15.31
C GLY A 118 0.37 -2.30 14.63
N LEU A 119 1.14 -1.33 15.15
CA LEU A 119 1.15 0.03 14.61
C LEU A 119 1.64 0.11 13.18
N LEU A 120 2.71 -0.60 12.85
CA LEU A 120 3.40 -0.49 11.56
C LEU A 120 3.17 -1.77 10.75
N THR A 121 2.53 -1.63 9.60
CA THR A 121 2.38 -2.72 8.62
C THR A 121 3.11 -2.35 7.34
N LEU A 122 3.94 -3.24 6.81
CA LEU A 122 4.60 -3.10 5.53
C LEU A 122 3.83 -3.90 4.48
N ALA A 123 3.15 -3.20 3.59
CA ALA A 123 2.43 -3.72 2.43
C ALA A 123 3.23 -3.42 1.15
N VAL A 124 4.50 -3.79 1.14
CA VAL A 124 5.44 -3.58 0.04
C VAL A 124 5.34 -4.70 -0.99
N ASP A 125 6.02 -4.56 -2.12
CA ASP A 125 6.06 -5.59 -3.15
C ASP A 125 6.65 -6.89 -2.61
N ASN A 126 6.08 -8.01 -3.03
CA ASN A 126 6.60 -9.34 -2.68
C ASN A 126 7.67 -9.75 -3.69
N ASP A 127 8.79 -9.06 -3.65
CA ASP A 127 10.00 -9.39 -4.40
C ASP A 127 11.21 -9.49 -3.45
N GLU A 128 12.40 -9.70 -3.97
CA GLU A 128 13.61 -9.83 -3.15
C GLU A 128 13.88 -8.55 -2.34
N ALA A 129 13.76 -7.38 -2.97
CA ALA A 129 14.04 -6.10 -2.31
C ALA A 129 13.03 -5.80 -1.19
N GLY A 130 11.73 -6.04 -1.44
CA GLY A 130 10.69 -5.83 -0.43
C GLY A 130 10.83 -6.79 0.76
N ARG A 131 11.11 -8.08 0.51
CA ARG A 131 11.35 -9.06 1.59
C ARG A 131 12.59 -8.72 2.40
N ASP A 132 13.70 -8.37 1.74
CA ASP A 132 14.95 -7.94 2.39
C ASP A 132 14.74 -6.69 3.24
N PHE A 133 13.95 -5.74 2.75
CA PHE A 133 13.63 -4.53 3.50
C PHE A 133 12.87 -4.87 4.78
N CYS A 134 11.83 -5.70 4.70
CA CYS A 134 11.07 -6.15 5.86
C CYS A 134 11.97 -6.88 6.87
N GLN A 135 12.80 -7.81 6.40
CA GLN A 135 13.73 -8.55 7.24
C GLN A 135 14.71 -7.63 7.97
N LYS A 136 15.35 -6.69 7.26
CA LYS A 136 16.30 -5.74 7.85
C LYS A 136 15.68 -4.85 8.93
N LEU A 137 14.41 -4.45 8.77
CA LEU A 137 13.73 -3.67 9.80
C LEU A 137 13.37 -4.52 11.03
N SER A 138 12.94 -5.75 10.82
CA SER A 138 12.68 -6.71 11.90
C SER A 138 13.96 -7.04 12.68
N GLU A 139 15.07 -7.27 12.00
CA GLU A 139 16.38 -7.53 12.63
C GLU A 139 16.89 -6.33 13.47
N LYS A 140 16.51 -5.11 13.10
CA LYS A 140 16.75 -3.91 13.91
C LYS A 140 15.76 -3.75 15.06
N GLY A 141 14.90 -4.73 15.28
CA GLY A 141 13.93 -4.75 16.38
C GLY A 141 12.74 -3.82 16.19
N LEU A 142 12.51 -3.27 14.98
CA LEU A 142 11.32 -2.47 14.73
C LEU A 142 10.09 -3.39 14.71
N PRO A 143 9.04 -3.13 15.53
CA PRO A 143 7.86 -3.98 15.62
C PRO A 143 6.95 -3.76 14.42
N ILE A 144 7.28 -4.42 13.32
CA ILE A 144 6.53 -4.36 12.06
C ILE A 144 5.73 -5.64 11.85
N GLU A 145 4.55 -5.49 11.26
CA GLU A 145 3.80 -6.56 10.61
C GLU A 145 4.04 -6.49 9.09
N THR A 146 3.92 -7.61 8.40
CA THR A 146 4.05 -7.67 6.96
C THR A 146 2.76 -8.18 6.33
N ASP A 147 2.29 -7.49 5.30
CA ASP A 147 1.17 -7.88 4.46
C ASP A 147 1.62 -7.76 3.01
N LEU A 148 2.14 -8.85 2.45
CA LEU A 148 2.71 -8.86 1.11
C LEU A 148 1.71 -9.42 0.10
N PRO A 149 1.67 -8.89 -1.13
CA PRO A 149 0.81 -9.43 -2.18
C PRO A 149 1.16 -10.90 -2.44
N PRO A 150 0.13 -11.78 -2.58
CA PRO A 150 0.35 -13.20 -2.79
C PRO A 150 1.04 -13.47 -4.13
N LEU A 151 2.02 -14.37 -4.12
CA LEU A 151 2.64 -14.88 -5.34
C LEU A 151 1.69 -15.87 -6.03
N GLN A 152 1.58 -15.75 -7.36
CA GLN A 152 0.95 -16.77 -8.17
C GLN A 152 1.93 -17.93 -8.40
N GLU A 153 1.40 -19.04 -8.89
CA GLU A 153 2.22 -20.21 -9.22
C GLU A 153 3.34 -19.83 -10.21
N LEU A 154 4.58 -20.17 -9.88
CA LEU A 154 5.80 -19.86 -10.65
C LEU A 154 6.22 -18.39 -10.67
N GLU A 155 5.54 -17.49 -9.97
CA GLU A 155 5.98 -16.09 -9.83
C GLU A 155 7.00 -15.93 -8.71
N THR A 156 8.00 -15.08 -8.95
CA THR A 156 9.04 -14.72 -7.96
C THR A 156 8.81 -13.33 -7.36
N LYS A 157 7.88 -12.57 -7.94
CA LYS A 157 7.49 -11.24 -7.53
C LYS A 157 6.01 -10.99 -7.74
N ALA A 158 5.41 -10.20 -6.87
CA ALA A 158 4.06 -9.67 -7.01
C ALA A 158 3.99 -8.24 -6.44
N ASP A 159 3.10 -7.42 -7.01
CA ASP A 159 2.73 -6.12 -6.50
C ASP A 159 1.20 -6.01 -6.33
N TRP A 160 0.73 -5.06 -5.54
CA TRP A 160 -0.71 -4.92 -5.27
C TRP A 160 -1.52 -4.53 -6.50
N ASN A 161 -0.93 -3.77 -7.42
CA ASN A 161 -1.58 -3.38 -8.66
C ASN A 161 -1.81 -4.58 -9.59
N ASN A 162 -0.90 -5.56 -9.61
CA ASN A 162 -1.10 -6.79 -10.36
C ASN A 162 -2.26 -7.62 -9.77
N ILE A 163 -2.40 -7.67 -8.45
CA ILE A 163 -3.54 -8.35 -7.82
C ILE A 163 -4.87 -7.72 -8.27
N VAL A 164 -4.97 -6.38 -8.27
CA VAL A 164 -6.15 -5.67 -8.79
C VAL A 164 -6.42 -5.99 -10.26
N LYS A 165 -5.37 -6.01 -11.10
CA LYS A 165 -5.50 -6.36 -12.52
C LYS A 165 -5.98 -7.80 -12.71
N TYR A 166 -5.46 -8.74 -11.94
CA TYR A 166 -5.92 -10.14 -12.00
C TYR A 166 -7.40 -10.25 -11.64
N GLN A 167 -7.84 -9.64 -10.54
CA GLN A 167 -9.24 -9.66 -10.14
C GLN A 167 -10.16 -9.04 -11.21
N ASN A 168 -9.78 -7.91 -11.79
CA ASN A 168 -10.53 -7.24 -12.85
C ASN A 168 -10.57 -8.07 -14.14
N ASN A 169 -9.48 -8.74 -14.50
CA ASN A 169 -9.43 -9.62 -15.69
C ASN A 169 -10.30 -10.86 -15.52
N TYR A 170 -10.36 -11.46 -14.34
CA TYR A 170 -11.29 -12.56 -14.06
C TYR A 170 -12.75 -12.08 -14.19
N SER A 171 -13.09 -10.97 -13.57
CA SER A 171 -14.44 -10.36 -13.66
C SER A 171 -14.83 -10.06 -15.11
N LEU A 172 -13.95 -9.52 -15.93
CA LEU A 172 -14.22 -9.24 -17.34
C LEU A 172 -14.41 -10.53 -18.16
N LYS A 173 -13.61 -11.57 -17.92
CA LYS A 173 -13.79 -12.88 -18.57
C LYS A 173 -15.14 -13.49 -18.21
N ASP A 174 -15.54 -13.43 -16.95
CA ASP A 174 -16.84 -13.93 -16.48
C ASP A 174 -18.00 -13.20 -17.14
N VAL A 175 -17.92 -11.87 -17.27
CA VAL A 175 -18.91 -11.05 -17.97
C VAL A 175 -19.00 -11.43 -19.46
N ILE A 176 -17.85 -11.56 -20.14
CA ILE A 176 -17.79 -11.96 -21.55
C ILE A 176 -18.36 -13.39 -21.74
N GLN A 177 -18.02 -14.31 -20.86
CA GLN A 177 -18.52 -15.68 -20.88
C GLN A 177 -20.05 -15.70 -20.70
N SER A 178 -20.56 -14.94 -19.72
CA SER A 178 -21.99 -14.84 -19.45
C SER A 178 -22.75 -14.22 -20.64
N ALA A 179 -22.19 -13.14 -21.23
CA ALA A 179 -22.78 -12.53 -22.43
C ALA A 179 -22.79 -13.48 -23.64
N LYS A 180 -21.71 -14.24 -23.86
CA LYS A 180 -21.67 -15.28 -24.91
C LYS A 180 -22.74 -16.35 -24.72
N LEU A 181 -22.93 -16.81 -23.49
CA LEU A 181 -23.96 -17.81 -23.18
C LEU A 181 -25.38 -17.26 -23.39
N GLN A 182 -25.64 -15.99 -23.08
CA GLN A 182 -26.91 -15.35 -23.36
C GLN A 182 -27.18 -15.25 -24.87
N VAL A 183 -26.18 -14.85 -25.67
CA VAL A 183 -26.31 -14.79 -27.14
C VAL A 183 -26.60 -16.16 -27.72
N ILE A 184 -25.91 -17.22 -27.29
CA ILE A 184 -26.16 -18.59 -27.76
C ILE A 184 -27.57 -19.08 -27.41
N ARG A 185 -28.11 -18.71 -26.24
CA ARG A 185 -29.45 -19.05 -25.84
C ARG A 185 -30.51 -18.28 -26.63
N SER A 186 -30.26 -17.03 -26.99
CA SER A 186 -31.15 -16.17 -27.76
C SER A 186 -31.16 -16.50 -29.25
N TYR A 187 -30.06 -16.99 -29.78
CA TYR A 187 -29.86 -17.38 -31.17
C TYR A 187 -29.25 -18.78 -31.24
N PRO A 188 -30.05 -19.86 -31.00
CA PRO A 188 -29.50 -21.19 -31.11
C PRO A 188 -29.01 -21.46 -32.54
N PRO A 189 -27.87 -22.16 -32.71
CA PRO A 189 -27.36 -22.46 -34.03
C PRO A 189 -28.42 -23.22 -34.84
N PRO A 190 -28.50 -23.01 -36.17
CA PRO A 190 -29.44 -23.70 -37.03
C PRO A 190 -29.28 -25.21 -36.86
N ARG A 191 -30.43 -25.90 -36.71
CA ARG A 191 -30.41 -27.37 -36.63
C ARG A 191 -29.80 -27.90 -37.92
N LYS A 192 -28.77 -28.72 -37.83
CA LYS A 192 -28.26 -29.46 -38.96
C LYS A 192 -29.39 -30.35 -39.44
N ASN A 193 -29.94 -30.07 -40.65
CA ASN A 193 -30.79 -31.01 -41.32
C ASN A 193 -30.00 -32.25 -41.59
N THR A 194 -30.26 -33.33 -40.87
CA THR A 194 -29.89 -34.66 -41.26
C THR A 194 -30.74 -34.97 -42.51
N ALA A 195 -30.13 -34.82 -43.66
CA ALA A 195 -30.73 -35.33 -44.89
C ALA A 195 -30.94 -36.84 -44.71
N LEU A 196 -32.21 -37.26 -44.83
CA LEU A 196 -32.56 -38.65 -44.94
C LEU A 196 -31.91 -39.16 -46.24
N GLU A 197 -30.92 -40.03 -46.13
CA GLU A 197 -30.52 -40.89 -47.23
C GLU A 197 -31.67 -41.89 -47.46
N LEU A 198 -32.26 -41.82 -48.66
CA LEU A 198 -33.12 -42.89 -49.26
C LEU A 198 -32.28 -43.88 -50.00
#